data_2cee248e5bbe5a712d1316ffbb3b1e9e
#
_entry.id   2cee248e5bbe5a712d1316ffbb3b1e9e
#
_cell.length_a   1.000
_cell.length_b   1.000
_cell.length_c   1.000
_cell.angle_alpha   90.00
_cell.angle_beta   90.00
_cell.angle_gamma   90.00
#
_symmetry.space_group_name_H-M   'P 1'
#
loop_
_entity.id
_entity.type
_entity.pdbx_description
1 polymer ?
#
loop_
_entity_poly.entity_id
_entity_poly.type
_entity_poly.pdbx_seq_one_letter_code
_entity_poly.pdbx_strand_id
1 'polypeptide(L)'
;MTGLFSYPKRHLKKLVKDGDYVEALEFGKSLEAKFSNDPDYLFIMGGIYFILEDAKKAMPYFEKSLDIKNDDVETLMLKTNAHLLLQQKNEAIVCCKKILNLEPKNYEAFGLLEKLESV
;
A
#
# COMPACT_ATOMS: atom_id res chain seq x y z
N MET A 1 -21.22 -16.38 -13.14
CA MET A 1 -20.87 -15.06 -13.68
C MET A 1 -19.92 -14.29 -12.78
N THR A 2 -19.01 -15.02 -12.16
CA THR A 2 -18.00 -14.41 -11.31
C THR A 2 -17.11 -13.42 -12.08
N GLY A 3 -16.89 -13.65 -13.39
CA GLY A 3 -16.06 -12.76 -14.21
C GLY A 3 -16.58 -11.33 -14.32
N LEU A 4 -17.91 -11.15 -14.27
CA LEU A 4 -18.51 -9.82 -14.36
C LEU A 4 -18.20 -8.96 -13.13
N PHE A 5 -18.14 -9.59 -11.94
CA PHE A 5 -17.89 -8.85 -10.70
C PHE A 5 -16.41 -8.66 -10.40
N SER A 6 -15.57 -9.61 -10.86
CA SER A 6 -14.12 -9.55 -10.62
C SER A 6 -13.36 -8.86 -11.74
N TYR A 7 -13.98 -8.64 -12.89
CA TYR A 7 -13.30 -8.10 -14.07
C TYR A 7 -12.61 -6.76 -13.82
N PRO A 8 -13.28 -5.76 -13.20
CA PRO A 8 -12.62 -4.46 -13.04
C PRO A 8 -11.34 -4.55 -12.21
N LYS A 9 -11.35 -5.26 -11.08
CA LYS A 9 -10.15 -5.39 -10.27
C LYS A 9 -9.08 -6.23 -10.97
N ARG A 10 -9.50 -7.28 -11.67
CA ARG A 10 -8.57 -8.12 -12.43
C ARG A 10 -7.88 -7.31 -13.53
N HIS A 11 -8.64 -6.49 -14.24
CA HIS A 11 -8.10 -5.64 -15.28
C HIS A 11 -7.12 -4.61 -14.70
N LEU A 12 -7.49 -4.01 -13.56
CA LEU A 12 -6.63 -3.08 -12.86
C LEU A 12 -5.29 -3.74 -12.48
N LYS A 13 -5.36 -4.95 -11.91
CA LYS A 13 -4.16 -5.71 -11.54
C LYS A 13 -3.28 -6.02 -12.75
N LYS A 14 -3.91 -6.33 -13.89
CA LYS A 14 -3.17 -6.61 -15.12
C LYS A 14 -2.43 -5.38 -15.61
N LEU A 15 -3.06 -4.23 -15.60
CA LEU A 15 -2.42 -2.98 -16.00
C LEU A 15 -1.20 -2.68 -15.13
N VAL A 16 -1.31 -2.91 -13.82
CA VAL A 16 -0.18 -2.74 -12.89
C VAL A 16 0.92 -3.75 -13.21
N LYS A 17 0.57 -5.01 -13.42
CA LYS A 17 1.53 -6.06 -13.73
C LYS A 17 2.29 -5.76 -15.02
N ASP A 18 1.60 -5.20 -16.00
CA ASP A 18 2.19 -4.86 -17.30
C ASP A 18 3.00 -3.57 -17.26
N GLY A 19 2.99 -2.85 -16.14
CA GLY A 19 3.73 -1.60 -16.01
C GLY A 19 3.01 -0.38 -16.58
N ASP A 20 1.74 -0.52 -16.94
CA ASP A 20 0.93 0.58 -17.50
C ASP A 20 0.33 1.42 -16.38
N TYR A 21 1.18 2.05 -15.58
CA TYR A 21 0.78 2.69 -14.32
C TYR A 21 -0.12 3.91 -14.52
N VAL A 22 0.12 4.71 -15.54
CA VAL A 22 -0.72 5.88 -15.81
C VAL A 22 -2.12 5.44 -16.21
N GLU A 23 -2.22 4.45 -17.09
CA GLU A 23 -3.51 3.89 -17.49
C GLU A 23 -4.20 3.20 -16.33
N ALA A 24 -3.43 2.47 -15.50
CA ALA A 24 -3.95 1.82 -14.31
C ALA A 24 -4.55 2.85 -13.34
N LEU A 25 -3.89 3.99 -13.18
CA LEU A 25 -4.37 5.05 -12.31
C LEU A 25 -5.70 5.62 -12.80
N GLU A 26 -5.77 5.93 -14.09
CA GLU A 26 -7.01 6.46 -14.68
C GLU A 26 -8.16 5.48 -14.56
N PHE A 27 -7.91 4.22 -14.91
CA PHE A 27 -8.93 3.19 -14.79
C PHE A 27 -9.33 2.97 -13.34
N GLY A 28 -8.34 2.92 -12.45
CA GLY A 28 -8.58 2.73 -11.01
C GLY A 28 -9.45 3.84 -10.42
N LYS A 29 -9.20 5.08 -10.82
CA LYS A 29 -10.02 6.21 -10.35
C LYS A 29 -11.49 6.05 -10.75
N SER A 30 -11.75 5.49 -11.92
CA SER A 30 -13.12 5.27 -12.39
C SER A 30 -13.86 4.23 -11.54
N LEU A 31 -13.13 3.41 -10.79
CA LEU A 31 -13.69 2.36 -9.94
C LEU A 31 -13.88 2.79 -8.48
N GLU A 32 -13.49 4.01 -8.12
CA GLU A 32 -13.41 4.43 -6.72
C GLU A 32 -14.76 4.33 -6.00
N ALA A 33 -15.84 4.78 -6.63
CA ALA A 33 -17.16 4.73 -6.00
C ALA A 33 -17.58 3.30 -5.67
N LYS A 34 -17.24 2.35 -6.54
CA LYS A 34 -17.64 0.96 -6.38
C LYS A 34 -16.79 0.20 -5.35
N PHE A 35 -15.50 0.53 -5.26
CA PHE A 35 -14.55 -0.21 -4.44
C PHE A 35 -13.97 0.61 -3.29
N SER A 36 -14.64 1.69 -2.90
CA SER A 36 -14.11 2.61 -1.88
C SER A 36 -13.84 1.97 -0.52
N ASN A 37 -14.47 0.84 -0.21
CA ASN A 37 -14.27 0.12 1.05
C ASN A 37 -13.65 -1.27 0.86
N ASP A 38 -13.02 -1.50 -0.28
CA ASP A 38 -12.37 -2.77 -0.59
C ASP A 38 -10.86 -2.62 -0.31
N PRO A 39 -10.32 -3.31 0.72
CA PRO A 39 -8.89 -3.16 1.06
C PRO A 39 -7.96 -3.55 -0.09
N ASP A 40 -8.34 -4.53 -0.90
CA ASP A 40 -7.53 -4.96 -2.04
C ASP A 40 -7.42 -3.82 -3.08
N TYR A 41 -8.54 -3.18 -3.40
CA TYR A 41 -8.55 -2.03 -4.29
C TYR A 41 -7.72 -0.87 -3.73
N LEU A 42 -7.90 -0.58 -2.44
CA LEU A 42 -7.18 0.53 -1.79
C LEU A 42 -5.68 0.27 -1.78
N PHE A 43 -5.28 -0.97 -1.51
CA PHE A 43 -3.87 -1.36 -1.59
C PHE A 43 -3.31 -1.14 -2.99
N ILE A 44 -4.05 -1.56 -4.02
CA ILE A 44 -3.61 -1.41 -5.40
C ILE A 44 -3.44 0.07 -5.76
N MET A 45 -4.43 0.90 -5.43
CA MET A 45 -4.37 2.33 -5.75
C MET A 45 -3.21 3.02 -5.03
N GLY A 46 -3.05 2.74 -3.75
CA GLY A 46 -1.91 3.25 -2.99
C GLY A 46 -0.59 2.81 -3.61
N GLY A 47 -0.51 1.54 -4.01
CA GLY A 47 0.66 0.99 -4.68
C GLY A 47 1.00 1.69 -5.99
N ILE A 48 -0.01 2.01 -6.79
CA ILE A 48 0.19 2.74 -8.06
C ILE A 48 0.79 4.13 -7.78
N TYR A 49 0.19 4.88 -6.85
CA TYR A 49 0.73 6.19 -6.50
C TYR A 49 2.16 6.08 -5.95
N PHE A 50 2.42 5.06 -5.13
CA PHE A 50 3.75 4.85 -4.59
C PHE A 50 4.78 4.59 -5.70
N ILE A 51 4.44 3.73 -6.68
CA ILE A 51 5.31 3.45 -7.82
C ILE A 51 5.56 4.71 -8.65
N LEU A 52 4.56 5.57 -8.78
CA LEU A 52 4.67 6.84 -9.48
C LEU A 52 5.36 7.92 -8.64
N GLU A 53 5.95 7.52 -7.51
CA GLU A 53 6.69 8.40 -6.61
C GLU A 53 5.84 9.50 -5.97
N ASP A 54 4.54 9.25 -5.81
CA ASP A 54 3.63 10.17 -5.15
C ASP A 54 3.20 9.58 -3.81
N ALA A 55 4.15 9.55 -2.87
CA ALA A 55 3.91 8.98 -1.53
C ALA A 55 2.80 9.73 -0.79
N LYS A 56 2.67 11.03 -1.02
CA LYS A 56 1.66 11.84 -0.35
C LYS A 56 0.25 11.40 -0.74
N LYS A 57 0.02 11.08 -2.02
CA LYS A 57 -1.28 10.59 -2.47
C LYS A 57 -1.47 9.11 -2.17
N ALA A 58 -0.40 8.35 -2.06
CA ALA A 58 -0.46 6.94 -1.70
C ALA A 58 -0.94 6.75 -0.26
N MET A 59 -0.51 7.62 0.64
CA MET A 59 -0.72 7.47 2.08
C MET A 59 -2.19 7.30 2.48
N PRO A 60 -3.14 8.13 2.02
CA PRO A 60 -4.56 7.97 2.40
C PRO A 60 -5.13 6.61 2.00
N TYR A 61 -4.69 6.06 0.86
CA TYR A 61 -5.14 4.73 0.44
C TYR A 61 -4.64 3.65 1.39
N PHE A 62 -3.37 3.72 1.79
CA PHE A 62 -2.82 2.74 2.74
C PHE A 62 -3.50 2.86 4.10
N GLU A 63 -3.72 4.09 4.57
CA GLU A 63 -4.37 4.31 5.86
C GLU A 63 -5.80 3.77 5.87
N LYS A 64 -6.56 4.04 4.81
CA LYS A 64 -7.93 3.54 4.72
C LYS A 64 -7.96 2.01 4.61
N SER A 65 -7.03 1.43 3.85
CA SER A 65 -6.92 -0.03 3.75
C SER A 65 -6.65 -0.66 5.12
N LEU A 66 -5.76 -0.05 5.89
CA LEU A 66 -5.41 -0.53 7.24
C LEU A 66 -6.51 -0.30 8.26
N ASP A 67 -7.36 0.70 8.06
CA ASP A 67 -8.55 0.89 8.91
C ASP A 67 -9.50 -0.29 8.77
N ILE A 68 -9.55 -0.89 7.58
CA ILE A 68 -10.42 -2.03 7.30
C ILE A 68 -9.73 -3.34 7.68
N LYS A 69 -8.46 -3.48 7.33
CA LYS A 69 -7.67 -4.69 7.59
C LYS A 69 -6.33 -4.29 8.23
N ASN A 70 -6.33 -4.17 9.54
CA ASN A 70 -5.22 -3.57 10.28
C ASN A 70 -3.99 -4.46 10.45
N ASP A 71 -4.07 -5.73 10.08
CA ASP A 71 -2.98 -6.70 10.22
C ASP A 71 -2.30 -7.07 8.90
N ASP A 72 -2.57 -6.31 7.83
CA ASP A 72 -1.98 -6.57 6.52
C ASP A 72 -0.54 -6.04 6.48
N VAL A 73 0.40 -6.96 6.62
CA VAL A 73 1.83 -6.63 6.68
C VAL A 73 2.32 -6.01 5.38
N GLU A 74 1.82 -6.46 4.23
CA GLU A 74 2.23 -5.85 2.95
C GLU A 74 1.87 -4.36 2.90
N THR A 75 0.65 -4.01 3.31
CA THR A 75 0.23 -2.61 3.34
C THR A 75 1.03 -1.82 4.36
N LEU A 76 1.28 -2.41 5.54
CA LEU A 76 2.11 -1.76 6.56
C LEU A 76 3.52 -1.48 6.03
N MET A 77 4.10 -2.41 5.27
CA MET A 77 5.44 -2.21 4.71
C MET A 77 5.45 -1.08 3.67
N LEU A 78 4.44 -1.03 2.80
CA LEU A 78 4.34 0.07 1.84
C LEU A 78 4.11 1.41 2.54
N LYS A 79 3.30 1.42 3.60
CA LYS A 79 3.11 2.63 4.39
C LYS A 79 4.43 3.08 5.03
N THR A 80 5.21 2.13 5.55
CA THR A 80 6.53 2.43 6.11
C THR A 80 7.41 3.10 5.06
N ASN A 81 7.48 2.53 3.88
CA ASN A 81 8.29 3.08 2.80
C ASN A 81 7.78 4.45 2.34
N ALA A 82 6.47 4.65 2.33
CA ALA A 82 5.89 5.95 2.00
C ALA A 82 6.26 7.01 3.04
N HIS A 83 6.24 6.65 4.33
CA HIS A 83 6.70 7.57 5.38
C HIS A 83 8.16 7.94 5.18
N LEU A 84 9.00 6.99 4.79
CA LEU A 84 10.42 7.27 4.53
C LEU A 84 10.60 8.24 3.37
N LEU A 85 9.84 8.06 2.29
CA LEU A 85 9.88 9.00 1.17
C LEU A 85 9.43 10.40 1.57
N LEU A 86 8.54 10.50 2.56
CA LEU A 86 8.05 11.78 3.08
C LEU A 86 8.92 12.31 4.21
N GLN A 87 10.05 11.66 4.47
CA GLN A 87 10.99 12.03 5.54
C GLN A 87 10.34 12.03 6.93
N GLN A 88 9.42 11.10 7.13
CA GLN A 88 8.70 10.93 8.39
C GLN A 88 9.25 9.70 9.12
N LYS A 89 10.46 9.88 9.66
CA LYS A 89 11.21 8.80 10.30
C LYS A 89 10.48 8.19 11.49
N ASN A 90 9.88 9.01 12.34
CA ASN A 90 9.23 8.52 13.55
C ASN A 90 8.00 7.66 13.21
N GLU A 91 7.24 8.08 12.21
CA GLU A 91 6.08 7.33 11.74
C GLU A 91 6.50 6.01 11.13
N ALA A 92 7.61 6.01 10.40
CA ALA A 92 8.17 4.77 9.82
C ALA A 92 8.59 3.79 10.92
N ILE A 93 9.20 4.29 12.01
CA ILE A 93 9.59 3.46 13.15
C ILE A 93 8.36 2.81 13.78
N VAL A 94 7.29 3.56 13.98
CA VAL A 94 6.05 3.03 14.55
C VAL A 94 5.50 1.90 13.68
N CYS A 95 5.51 2.07 12.36
CA CYS A 95 5.05 1.03 11.43
C CYS A 95 5.92 -0.22 11.49
N CYS A 96 7.25 -0.06 11.55
CA CYS A 96 8.17 -1.20 11.67
C CYS A 96 7.89 -2.00 12.94
N LYS A 97 7.67 -1.32 14.06
CA LYS A 97 7.37 -1.98 15.33
C LYS A 97 6.05 -2.73 15.26
N LYS A 98 5.05 -2.17 14.58
CA LYS A 98 3.78 -2.85 14.39
C LYS A 98 3.95 -4.11 13.54
N ILE A 99 4.74 -4.04 12.46
CA ILE A 99 5.03 -5.21 11.63
C ILE A 99 5.69 -6.30 12.46
N LEU A 100 6.69 -5.95 13.28
CA LEU A 100 7.40 -6.91 14.09
C LEU A 100 6.54 -7.50 15.20
N ASN A 101 5.54 -6.76 15.66
CA ASN A 101 4.57 -7.27 16.61
C ASN A 101 3.70 -8.36 15.97
N LEU A 102 3.35 -8.19 14.70
CA LEU A 102 2.56 -9.16 13.93
C LEU A 102 3.42 -10.31 13.42
N GLU A 103 4.63 -10.01 12.97
CA GLU A 103 5.58 -10.97 12.41
C GLU A 103 6.95 -10.76 13.03
N PRO A 104 7.22 -11.38 14.21
CA PRO A 104 8.51 -11.18 14.89
C PRO A 104 9.74 -11.55 14.06
N LYS A 105 9.56 -12.41 13.05
CA LYS A 105 10.66 -12.84 12.18
C LYS A 105 10.69 -12.11 10.84
N ASN A 106 10.01 -10.97 10.75
CA ASN A 106 10.11 -10.17 9.54
C ASN A 106 11.46 -9.46 9.51
N TYR A 107 12.43 -10.08 8.85
CA TYR A 107 13.81 -9.59 8.84
C TYR A 107 13.95 -8.27 8.09
N GLU A 108 13.11 -8.01 7.11
CA GLU A 108 13.12 -6.74 6.39
C GLU A 108 12.74 -5.59 7.33
N ALA A 109 11.67 -5.76 8.09
CA ALA A 109 11.25 -4.75 9.06
C ALA A 109 12.27 -4.58 10.18
N PHE A 110 12.86 -5.68 10.64
CA PHE A 110 13.89 -5.63 11.68
C PHE A 110 15.11 -4.84 11.20
N GLY A 111 15.62 -5.16 10.02
CA GLY A 111 16.78 -4.45 9.46
C GLY A 111 16.52 -2.99 9.24
N LEU A 112 15.31 -2.66 8.77
CA LEU A 112 14.93 -1.27 8.56
C LEU A 112 14.83 -0.52 9.90
N LEU A 113 14.24 -1.14 10.91
CA LEU A 113 14.12 -0.54 12.24
C LEU A 113 15.51 -0.28 12.84
N GLU A 114 16.43 -1.22 12.72
CA GLU A 114 17.81 -1.03 13.18
C GLU A 114 18.45 0.19 12.54
N LYS A 115 18.30 0.33 11.22
CA LYS A 115 18.86 1.49 10.51
C LYS A 115 18.25 2.80 10.99
N LEU A 116 16.94 2.81 11.21
CA LEU A 116 16.23 4.02 11.60
C LEU A 116 16.56 4.43 13.03
N GLU A 117 16.82 3.48 13.92
CA GLU A 117 17.12 3.76 15.33
C GLU A 117 18.60 3.90 15.64
N SER A 118 19.49 3.61 14.70
CA SER A 118 20.93 3.60 14.94
C SER A 118 21.60 4.98 14.87
N VAL A 119 20.87 6.04 14.60
CA VAL A 119 21.43 7.38 14.44
C VAL A 119 21.12 8.27 15.60
#